data_24f4520a17ce1283ab3569f6ff3441fd
#
_entry.id   24f4520a17ce1283ab3569f6ff3441fd
#
_cell.length_a   1.000
_cell.length_b   1.000
_cell.length_c   1.000
_cell.angle_alpha   90.00
_cell.angle_beta   90.00
_cell.angle_gamma   90.00
#
_symmetry.space_group_name_H-M   'P 1'
#
loop_
_entity.id
_entity.type
_entity.pdbx_description
1 polymer ?
#
loop_
_entity_poly.entity_id
_entity_poly.type
_entity_poly.pdbx_seq_one_letter_code
_entity_poly.pdbx_strand_id
1 'polypeptide(L)'
;MSGGLDIIIVDDDPSVGNLLATIIKKFYTWGEIIVFTDVDEAIQHCLKRDAGVAIFIVDVFLEDKTGFFFLDAIEKKFPTSHEDAIIISGNASDDVVNLCIASDVNYLLEKPIKPYALQLAIRAISGKYLEFARKLLKDPVFAENVAKL
;
A
#
# COMPACT_ATOMS: atom_id res chain seq x y z
N MET A 1 6.52 -7.73 17.02
CA MET A 1 5.58 -8.27 16.02
C MET A 1 4.44 -7.28 15.82
N SER A 2 4.14 -7.00 14.58
CA SER A 2 3.01 -6.14 14.29
C SER A 2 1.72 -6.96 14.28
N GLY A 3 0.72 -6.53 15.02
CA GLY A 3 -0.62 -7.12 14.99
C GLY A 3 -1.58 -6.34 14.10
N GLY A 4 -1.09 -5.37 13.34
CA GLY A 4 -1.91 -4.48 12.54
C GLY A 4 -1.63 -4.57 11.05
N LEU A 5 -1.92 -3.49 10.36
CA LEU A 5 -1.74 -3.35 8.92
C LEU A 5 -0.50 -2.50 8.66
N ASP A 6 0.56 -3.12 8.19
CA ASP A 6 1.82 -2.43 7.94
C ASP A 6 1.78 -1.63 6.64
N ILE A 7 2.62 -0.60 6.57
CA ILE A 7 2.78 0.23 5.38
C ILE A 7 4.18 0.00 4.81
N ILE A 8 4.25 -0.38 3.55
CA ILE A 8 5.49 -0.62 2.85
C ILE A 8 5.67 0.45 1.78
N ILE A 9 6.75 1.22 1.90
CA ILE A 9 7.08 2.32 1.00
C ILE A 9 8.25 1.88 0.12
N VAL A 10 8.10 2.03 -1.18
CA VAL A 10 9.16 1.75 -2.16
C VAL A 10 9.39 2.98 -3.02
N ASP A 11 10.53 3.62 -2.84
CA ASP A 11 10.96 4.80 -3.60
C ASP A 11 12.48 4.81 -3.65
N ASP A 12 13.05 4.88 -4.84
CA ASP A 12 14.51 4.86 -5.03
C ASP A 12 15.21 6.12 -4.51
N ASP A 13 14.46 7.18 -4.22
CA ASP A 13 14.99 8.37 -3.53
C ASP A 13 14.75 8.22 -2.03
N PRO A 14 15.80 8.01 -1.23
CA PRO A 14 15.63 7.82 0.22
C PRO A 14 15.05 9.04 0.92
N SER A 15 15.26 10.25 0.40
CA SER A 15 14.69 11.46 1.01
C SER A 15 13.17 11.48 0.89
N VAL A 16 12.63 11.00 -0.23
CA VAL A 16 11.18 10.90 -0.43
C VAL A 16 10.58 9.85 0.50
N GLY A 17 11.15 8.67 0.56
CA GLY A 17 10.67 7.60 1.43
C GLY A 17 10.68 7.99 2.90
N ASN A 18 11.73 8.65 3.35
CA ASN A 18 11.84 9.12 4.74
C ASN A 18 10.85 10.23 5.05
N LEU A 19 10.60 11.14 4.11
CA LEU A 19 9.59 12.18 4.27
C LEU A 19 8.19 11.57 4.40
N LEU A 20 7.85 10.63 3.52
CA LEU A 20 6.57 9.92 3.58
C LEU A 20 6.39 9.24 4.94
N ALA A 21 7.40 8.50 5.41
CA ALA A 21 7.35 7.82 6.69
C ALA A 21 7.14 8.81 7.84
N THR A 22 7.82 9.96 7.80
CA THR A 22 7.67 11.01 8.82
C THR A 22 6.25 11.56 8.86
N ILE A 23 5.67 11.83 7.70
CA ILE A 23 4.29 12.32 7.61
C ILE A 23 3.32 11.28 8.16
N ILE A 24 3.47 10.03 7.74
CA ILE A 24 2.56 8.94 8.10
C ILE A 24 2.59 8.65 9.60
N LYS A 25 3.75 8.67 10.22
CA LYS A 25 3.91 8.42 11.65
C LYS A 25 3.13 9.39 12.53
N LYS A 26 2.77 10.56 12.01
CA LYS A 26 2.00 11.56 12.76
C LYS A 26 0.53 11.18 12.95
N PHE A 27 0.00 10.31 12.11
CA PHE A 27 -1.44 9.98 12.16
C PHE A 27 -1.74 8.49 12.12
N TYR A 28 -0.76 7.64 11.80
CA TYR A 28 -0.98 6.21 11.63
C TYR A 28 -0.22 5.42 12.68
N THR A 29 -0.94 4.59 13.45
CA THR A 29 -0.39 3.80 14.55
C THR A 29 -0.74 2.33 14.46
N TRP A 30 -1.45 1.89 13.40
CA TRP A 30 -1.96 0.52 13.32
C TRP A 30 -1.00 -0.46 12.66
N GLY A 31 0.24 -0.13 12.54
CA GLY A 31 1.25 -1.03 11.99
C GLY A 31 2.60 -0.36 11.87
N GLU A 32 3.58 -1.12 11.41
CA GLU A 32 4.92 -0.62 11.16
C GLU A 32 4.98 0.08 9.81
N ILE A 33 5.91 1.03 9.68
CA ILE A 33 6.18 1.71 8.43
C ILE A 33 7.59 1.33 8.01
N ILE A 34 7.72 0.67 6.86
CA ILE A 34 8.99 0.14 6.38
C ILE A 34 9.31 0.77 5.04
N VAL A 35 10.51 1.35 4.91
CA VAL A 35 10.95 2.06 3.70
C VAL A 35 12.01 1.25 2.97
N PHE A 36 11.82 1.06 1.67
CA PHE A 36 12.79 0.43 0.78
C PHE A 36 13.18 1.38 -0.34
N THR A 37 14.47 1.39 -0.68
CA THR A 37 14.98 2.14 -1.83
C THR A 37 15.33 1.22 -2.99
N ASP A 38 15.38 -0.08 -2.76
CA ASP A 38 15.66 -1.11 -3.76
C ASP A 38 14.44 -1.99 -3.94
N VAL A 39 13.93 -2.07 -5.16
CA VAL A 39 12.73 -2.83 -5.48
C VAL A 39 12.91 -4.33 -5.22
N ASP A 40 14.08 -4.88 -5.51
CA ASP A 40 14.33 -6.30 -5.31
C ASP A 40 14.34 -6.68 -3.82
N GLU A 41 14.92 -5.82 -2.99
CA GLU A 41 14.88 -5.99 -1.53
C GLU A 41 13.45 -5.92 -1.01
N ALA A 42 12.66 -4.99 -1.52
CA ALA A 42 11.26 -4.85 -1.14
C ALA A 42 10.46 -6.10 -1.50
N ILE A 43 10.66 -6.63 -2.71
CA ILE A 43 10.00 -7.86 -3.15
C ILE A 43 10.36 -9.03 -2.22
N GLN A 44 11.65 -9.22 -1.96
CA GLN A 44 12.10 -10.31 -1.09
C GLN A 44 11.53 -10.19 0.32
N HIS A 45 11.50 -8.98 0.86
CA HIS A 45 10.91 -8.74 2.18
C HIS A 45 9.43 -9.14 2.18
N CYS A 46 8.67 -8.69 1.18
CA CYS A 46 7.24 -8.98 1.09
C CYS A 46 6.97 -10.48 0.97
N LEU A 47 7.72 -11.18 0.12
CA LEU A 47 7.50 -12.61 -0.10
C LEU A 47 7.82 -13.47 1.13
N LYS A 48 8.59 -12.95 2.08
CA LYS A 48 8.94 -13.64 3.33
C LYS A 48 8.03 -13.31 4.50
N ARG A 49 7.09 -12.40 4.33
CA ARG A 49 6.18 -12.02 5.43
C ARG A 49 5.15 -13.11 5.67
N ASP A 50 4.69 -13.22 6.91
CA ASP A 50 3.61 -14.14 7.26
C ASP A 50 2.25 -13.62 6.78
N ALA A 51 2.00 -12.31 7.00
CA ALA A 51 0.75 -11.69 6.58
C ALA A 51 0.73 -11.42 5.08
N GLY A 52 -0.43 -11.64 4.46
CA GLY A 52 -0.66 -11.39 3.04
C GLY A 52 -1.45 -10.12 2.76
N VAL A 53 -1.45 -9.16 3.68
CA VAL A 53 -2.06 -7.84 3.50
C VAL A 53 -1.12 -6.76 4.03
N ALA A 54 -1.07 -5.63 3.34
CA ALA A 54 -0.32 -4.45 3.73
C ALA A 54 -0.79 -3.29 2.85
N ILE A 55 -0.48 -2.06 3.25
CA ILE A 55 -0.66 -0.89 2.40
C ILE A 55 0.67 -0.63 1.70
N PHE A 56 0.63 -0.40 0.40
CA PHE A 56 1.83 -0.14 -0.41
C PHE A 56 1.82 1.29 -0.91
N ILE A 57 2.93 1.99 -0.75
CA ILE A 57 3.13 3.34 -1.30
C ILE A 57 4.35 3.24 -2.19
N VAL A 58 4.14 3.38 -3.50
CA VAL A 58 5.15 3.02 -4.47
C VAL A 58 5.28 4.09 -5.54
N ASP A 59 6.50 4.53 -5.80
CA ASP A 59 6.77 5.43 -6.93
C ASP A 59 6.49 4.70 -8.24
N VAL A 60 5.91 5.40 -9.20
CA VAL A 60 5.60 4.81 -10.51
C VAL A 60 6.88 4.43 -11.25
N PHE A 61 7.93 5.25 -11.14
CA PHE A 61 9.22 4.98 -11.77
C PHE A 61 10.29 4.72 -10.71
N LEU A 62 10.71 3.47 -10.61
CA LEU A 62 11.84 3.04 -9.82
C LEU A 62 12.99 2.83 -10.80
N GLU A 63 14.20 3.07 -10.41
CA GLU A 63 15.41 3.04 -11.24
C GLU A 63 15.27 2.41 -12.64
N ASP A 64 15.12 1.09 -12.71
CA ASP A 64 14.98 0.32 -13.96
C ASP A 64 13.63 -0.39 -14.09
N LYS A 65 12.73 -0.20 -13.14
CA LYS A 65 11.42 -0.88 -13.08
C LYS A 65 10.33 0.11 -12.71
N THR A 66 9.09 -0.33 -12.80
CA THR A 66 7.94 0.48 -12.38
C THR A 66 7.37 0.00 -11.05
N GLY A 67 6.62 0.86 -10.39
CA GLY A 67 5.87 0.47 -9.20
C GLY A 67 4.86 -0.64 -9.49
N PHE A 68 4.31 -0.67 -10.69
CA PHE A 68 3.38 -1.73 -11.12
C PHE A 68 4.09 -3.08 -11.21
N PHE A 69 5.33 -3.10 -11.66
CA PHE A 69 6.14 -4.32 -11.65
C PHE A 69 6.28 -4.88 -10.23
N PHE A 70 6.56 -4.00 -9.27
CA PHE A 70 6.66 -4.41 -7.86
C PHE A 70 5.36 -5.05 -7.38
N LEU A 71 4.22 -4.39 -7.64
CA LEU A 71 2.91 -4.90 -7.21
C LEU A 71 2.59 -6.25 -7.85
N ASP A 72 2.90 -6.41 -9.14
CA ASP A 72 2.71 -7.68 -9.84
C ASP A 72 3.59 -8.79 -9.25
N ALA A 73 4.83 -8.46 -8.90
CA ALA A 73 5.78 -9.43 -8.38
C ALA A 73 5.36 -10.03 -7.04
N ILE A 74 4.57 -9.32 -6.26
CA ILE A 74 4.13 -9.78 -4.93
C ILE A 74 2.66 -10.23 -4.90
N GLU A 75 1.97 -10.20 -6.02
CA GLU A 75 0.51 -10.44 -6.09
C GLU A 75 0.10 -11.80 -5.57
N LYS A 76 0.89 -12.85 -5.80
CA LYS A 76 0.57 -14.19 -5.30
C LYS A 76 0.52 -14.25 -3.78
N LYS A 77 1.40 -13.52 -3.12
CA LYS A 77 1.45 -13.43 -1.66
C LYS A 77 0.44 -12.40 -1.13
N PHE A 78 0.25 -11.31 -1.88
CA PHE A 78 -0.64 -10.20 -1.53
C PHE A 78 -1.69 -10.03 -2.63
N PRO A 79 -2.77 -10.83 -2.61
CA PRO A 79 -3.75 -10.82 -3.70
C PRO A 79 -4.43 -9.48 -3.93
N THR A 80 -4.49 -8.62 -2.91
CA THR A 80 -5.09 -7.28 -3.02
C THR A 80 -4.05 -6.16 -3.10
N SER A 81 -2.81 -6.48 -3.50
CA SER A 81 -1.73 -5.49 -3.53
C SER A 81 -2.06 -4.26 -4.36
N HIS A 82 -2.69 -4.43 -5.52
CA HIS A 82 -3.03 -3.30 -6.39
C HIS A 82 -4.14 -2.42 -5.80
N GLU A 83 -5.14 -3.03 -5.18
CA GLU A 83 -6.23 -2.32 -4.52
C GLU A 83 -5.77 -1.57 -3.27
N ASP A 84 -4.73 -2.06 -2.62
CA ASP A 84 -4.19 -1.50 -1.39
C ASP A 84 -2.94 -0.65 -1.64
N ALA A 85 -2.72 -0.24 -2.87
CA ALA A 85 -1.56 0.55 -3.27
C ALA A 85 -1.92 2.01 -3.51
N ILE A 86 -0.97 2.88 -3.16
CA ILE A 86 -0.97 4.29 -3.48
C ILE A 86 0.23 4.52 -4.38
N ILE A 87 -0.01 4.89 -5.62
CA ILE A 87 1.05 5.20 -6.58
C ILE A 87 1.41 6.67 -6.44
N ILE A 88 2.71 6.94 -6.42
CA ILE A 88 3.25 8.30 -6.34
C ILE A 88 4.00 8.59 -7.63
N SER A 89 3.75 9.75 -8.21
CA SER A 89 4.37 10.15 -9.48
C SER A 89 4.85 11.59 -9.43
N GLY A 90 6.02 11.84 -10.02
CA GLY A 90 6.51 13.20 -10.25
C GLY A 90 5.73 13.90 -11.36
N ASN A 91 5.06 13.12 -12.22
CA ASN A 91 4.24 13.62 -13.30
C ASN A 91 3.07 12.66 -13.55
N ALA A 92 1.89 13.03 -13.08
CA ALA A 92 0.67 12.24 -13.22
C ALA A 92 0.07 12.49 -14.63
N SER A 93 0.71 11.94 -15.66
CA SER A 93 0.24 12.04 -17.04
C SER A 93 -0.97 11.12 -17.28
N ASP A 94 -1.63 11.31 -18.43
CA ASP A 94 -2.75 10.45 -18.85
C ASP A 94 -2.31 8.98 -18.95
N ASP A 95 -1.06 8.72 -19.38
CA ASP A 95 -0.52 7.37 -19.46
C ASP A 95 -0.43 6.72 -18.09
N VAL A 96 0.00 7.44 -17.07
CA VAL A 96 0.08 6.94 -15.70
C VAL A 96 -1.33 6.67 -15.14
N VAL A 97 -2.28 7.58 -15.40
CA VAL A 97 -3.68 7.39 -14.99
C VAL A 97 -4.24 6.12 -15.63
N ASN A 98 -4.01 5.94 -16.93
CA ASN A 98 -4.49 4.75 -17.65
C ASN A 98 -3.88 3.45 -17.11
N LEU A 99 -2.59 3.48 -16.73
CA LEU A 99 -1.94 2.33 -16.10
C LEU A 99 -2.57 2.00 -14.75
N CYS A 100 -2.90 3.00 -13.95
CA CYS A 100 -3.59 2.79 -12.68
C CYS A 100 -4.95 2.13 -12.90
N ILE A 101 -5.73 2.63 -13.84
CA ILE A 101 -7.05 2.07 -14.17
C ILE A 101 -6.92 0.61 -14.62
N ALA A 102 -5.99 0.35 -15.54
CA ALA A 102 -5.78 -1.00 -16.08
C ALA A 102 -5.27 -1.99 -15.03
N SER A 103 -4.60 -1.50 -13.99
CA SER A 103 -4.01 -2.33 -12.94
C SER A 103 -4.86 -2.39 -11.66
N ASP A 104 -6.06 -1.82 -11.66
CA ASP A 104 -6.95 -1.74 -10.50
C ASP A 104 -6.33 -0.98 -9.31
N VAL A 105 -5.48 -0.02 -9.58
CA VAL A 105 -4.93 0.91 -8.57
C VAL A 105 -5.87 2.12 -8.49
N ASN A 106 -6.35 2.43 -7.29
CA ASN A 106 -7.35 3.48 -7.08
C ASN A 106 -6.78 4.80 -6.55
N TYR A 107 -5.51 4.83 -6.16
CA TYR A 107 -4.93 6.00 -5.52
C TYR A 107 -3.65 6.43 -6.24
N LEU A 108 -3.66 7.65 -6.74
CA LEU A 108 -2.53 8.26 -7.44
C LEU A 108 -2.28 9.64 -6.84
N LEU A 109 -1.10 9.86 -6.29
CA LEU A 109 -0.69 11.15 -5.73
C LEU A 109 0.49 11.70 -6.52
N GLU A 110 0.43 12.99 -6.82
CA GLU A 110 1.50 13.68 -7.55
C GLU A 110 2.44 14.39 -6.58
N LYS A 111 3.72 14.34 -6.86
CA LYS A 111 4.74 15.07 -6.09
C LYS A 111 4.66 16.57 -6.41
N PRO A 112 4.85 17.46 -5.45
CA PRO A 112 5.12 17.22 -4.03
C PRO A 112 3.89 16.71 -3.29
N ILE A 113 4.10 15.71 -2.42
CA ILE A 113 3.00 15.04 -1.74
C ILE A 113 2.39 15.95 -0.68
N LYS A 114 1.08 16.13 -0.77
CA LYS A 114 0.33 16.87 0.23
C LYS A 114 -0.07 15.94 1.38
N PRO A 115 0.29 16.28 2.64
CA PRO A 115 -0.01 15.40 3.78
C PRO A 115 -1.46 14.98 3.89
N TYR A 116 -2.41 15.88 3.63
CA TYR A 116 -3.83 15.54 3.73
C TYR A 116 -4.26 14.52 2.66
N ALA A 117 -3.70 14.59 1.46
CA ALA A 117 -4.03 13.64 0.40
C ALA A 117 -3.51 12.23 0.72
N LEU A 118 -2.29 12.18 1.26
CA LEU A 118 -1.70 10.92 1.71
C LEU A 118 -2.50 10.31 2.86
N GLN A 119 -2.89 11.13 3.83
CA GLN A 119 -3.70 10.69 4.96
C GLN A 119 -5.05 10.15 4.52
N LEU A 120 -5.72 10.86 3.59
CA LEU A 120 -7.02 10.41 3.08
C LEU A 120 -6.91 9.05 2.40
N ALA A 121 -5.91 8.86 1.55
CA ALA A 121 -5.70 7.59 0.84
C ALA A 121 -5.41 6.44 1.81
N ILE A 122 -4.52 6.65 2.77
CA ILE A 122 -4.19 5.63 3.78
C ILE A 122 -5.41 5.28 4.62
N ARG A 123 -6.18 6.27 5.05
CA ARG A 123 -7.39 6.03 5.86
C ARG A 123 -8.49 5.34 5.06
N ALA A 124 -8.59 5.61 3.76
CA ALA A 124 -9.55 4.91 2.91
C ALA A 124 -9.24 3.41 2.84
N ILE A 125 -7.96 3.06 2.71
CA ILE A 125 -7.53 1.66 2.66
C ILE A 125 -7.65 1.00 4.05
N SER A 126 -7.07 1.60 5.08
CA SER A 126 -7.10 1.02 6.42
C SER A 126 -8.50 0.95 6.99
N GLY A 127 -9.35 1.94 6.70
CA GLY A 127 -10.75 1.96 7.13
C GLY A 127 -11.56 0.79 6.60
N LYS A 128 -11.29 0.37 5.36
CA LYS A 128 -11.91 -0.80 4.75
C LYS A 128 -11.66 -2.07 5.58
N TYR A 129 -10.42 -2.27 6.02
CA TYR A 129 -10.05 -3.42 6.85
C TYR A 129 -10.65 -3.32 8.25
N LEU A 130 -10.65 -2.13 8.85
CA LEU A 130 -11.25 -1.91 10.17
C LEU A 130 -12.75 -2.19 10.17
N GLU A 131 -13.47 -1.74 9.14
CA GLU A 131 -14.91 -2.00 9.03
C GLU A 131 -15.20 -3.48 8.88
N PHE A 132 -14.44 -4.18 8.05
CA PHE A 132 -14.60 -5.61 7.87
C PHE A 132 -14.36 -6.36 9.18
N ALA A 133 -13.29 -6.00 9.91
CA ALA A 133 -12.99 -6.59 11.20
C ALA A 133 -14.12 -6.36 12.22
N ARG A 134 -14.70 -5.15 12.24
CA ARG A 134 -15.83 -4.83 13.11
C ARG A 134 -17.06 -5.68 12.78
N LYS A 135 -17.34 -5.91 11.51
CA LYS A 135 -18.45 -6.75 11.07
C LYS A 135 -18.25 -8.20 11.56
N LEU A 136 -17.04 -8.73 11.45
CA LEU A 136 -16.73 -10.07 11.96
C LEU A 136 -16.96 -10.18 13.47
N LEU A 137 -16.57 -9.15 14.22
CA LEU A 137 -16.70 -9.15 15.67
C LEU A 137 -18.14 -8.97 16.15
N LYS A 138 -18.96 -8.24 15.40
CA LYS A 138 -20.33 -7.90 15.81
C LYS A 138 -21.38 -8.87 15.28
N ASP A 139 -21.09 -9.63 14.24
CA ASP A 139 -22.04 -10.52 13.61
C ASP A 139 -21.46 -11.94 13.49
N PRO A 140 -21.74 -12.81 14.46
CA PRO A 140 -21.23 -14.19 14.42
C PRO A 140 -21.70 -15.00 13.22
N VAL A 141 -22.90 -14.73 12.71
CA VAL A 141 -23.43 -15.42 11.54
C VAL A 141 -22.64 -15.01 10.29
N PHE A 142 -22.36 -13.71 10.15
CA PHE A 142 -21.53 -13.20 9.05
C PHE A 142 -20.12 -13.80 9.13
N ALA A 143 -19.52 -13.83 10.31
CA ALA A 143 -18.19 -14.40 10.52
C ALA A 143 -18.13 -15.88 10.13
N GLU A 144 -19.16 -16.65 10.52
CA GLU A 144 -19.26 -18.07 10.17
C GLU A 144 -19.37 -18.27 8.65
N ASN A 145 -20.15 -17.44 7.97
CA ASN A 145 -20.32 -17.52 6.53
C ASN A 145 -19.03 -17.14 5.79
N VAL A 146 -18.28 -16.16 6.28
CA VAL A 146 -16.98 -15.78 5.69
C VAL A 146 -16.00 -16.95 5.80
N ALA A 147 -15.98 -17.65 6.91
CA ALA A 147 -15.07 -18.79 7.12
C ALA A 147 -15.36 -19.96 6.15
N LYS A 148 -16.53 -19.98 5.52
CA LYS A 148 -16.91 -21.05 4.58
C LYS A 148 -16.54 -20.72 3.13
N LEU A 149 -16.01 -19.53 2.87
CA LEU A 149 -15.65 -19.10 1.51
C LEU A 149 -14.44 -19.86 0.95
#